data_f95ee0249dea45b93266842ae0f3e70a
#
_entry.id   f95ee0249dea45b93266842ae0f3e70a
#
_cell.length_a   1.000
_cell.length_b   1.000
_cell.length_c   1.000
_cell.angle_alpha   90.00
_cell.angle_beta   90.00
_cell.angle_gamma   90.00
#
_symmetry.space_group_name_H-M   'P 1'
#
loop_
_entity.id
_entity.type
_entity.pdbx_description
1 polymer ?
#
loop_
_entity_poly.entity_id
_entity_poly.type
_entity_poly.pdbx_seq_one_letter_code
_entity_poly.pdbx_strand_id
1 'polypeptide(L)'
;WPVDDLIYQMNILFWVLLCLDLYRVGYFLNHRDRLNRRVLKPITDMAETAAALSANNLSDRISVEGAKNELKDLALVINGMLDRIELSYNSQKQFVSDASHELRTPIAVIQGYVGMLERWGKTDKAVLDEGISAISQEAASMKELVERLLFLARHDKKTLMLEMEVFDPLEVMSEVHREARLLSPAHRFELNPAQNARISADKGMIKQLMRILVDNAIKYTPAGGSITLGVRRDGSSCYLSVTDTGAGISAEDLPKVFDRFYRCDEARKSQTSGHGLGLSIARIIVSAHGGHLRVRSKVGVGTTFTACLPLEKS
;
A
#
# COMPACT_ATOMS: atom_id res chain seq x y z
N TRP A 1 -67.43 -3.04 -68.04
CA TRP A 1 -66.23 -3.83 -68.30
C TRP A 1 -64.88 -3.13 -67.96
N PRO A 2 -64.65 -1.90 -68.32
CA PRO A 2 -63.33 -1.27 -67.83
C PRO A 2 -63.34 -0.89 -66.38
N VAL A 3 -64.52 -0.76 -65.75
CA VAL A 3 -64.65 -0.35 -64.33
C VAL A 3 -64.37 -1.52 -63.39
N ASP A 4 -64.77 -2.74 -63.75
CA ASP A 4 -64.53 -3.94 -62.93
C ASP A 4 -63.08 -4.31 -62.85
N ASP A 5 -62.37 -4.15 -63.97
CA ASP A 5 -60.89 -4.35 -64.01
C ASP A 5 -60.17 -3.30 -63.17
N LEU A 6 -60.59 -2.06 -63.17
CA LEU A 6 -60.05 -1.00 -62.33
C LEU A 6 -60.22 -1.27 -60.84
N ILE A 7 -61.42 -1.71 -60.42
CA ILE A 7 -61.74 -2.08 -59.07
C ILE A 7 -60.91 -3.28 -58.62
N TYR A 8 -60.73 -4.25 -59.47
CA TYR A 8 -59.86 -5.42 -59.17
C TYR A 8 -58.35 -5.02 -58.97
N GLN A 9 -57.81 -4.18 -59.85
CA GLN A 9 -56.49 -3.66 -59.71
C GLN A 9 -56.31 -2.81 -58.46
N MET A 10 -57.28 -1.96 -58.11
CA MET A 10 -57.23 -1.18 -56.85
C MET A 10 -57.29 -2.07 -55.61
N ASN A 11 -58.08 -3.14 -55.60
CA ASN A 11 -58.10 -4.10 -54.52
C ASN A 11 -56.74 -4.82 -54.34
N ILE A 12 -56.11 -5.26 -55.40
CA ILE A 12 -54.79 -5.87 -55.36
C ILE A 12 -53.82 -4.88 -54.79
N LEU A 13 -53.80 -3.65 -55.29
CA LEU A 13 -52.90 -2.61 -54.79
C LEU A 13 -53.11 -2.33 -53.32
N PHE A 14 -54.37 -2.26 -52.88
CA PHE A 14 -54.71 -2.09 -51.44
C PHE A 14 -54.12 -3.20 -50.56
N TRP A 15 -54.32 -4.47 -50.98
CA TRP A 15 -53.78 -5.61 -50.21
C TRP A 15 -52.28 -5.68 -50.20
N VAL A 16 -51.62 -5.33 -51.29
CA VAL A 16 -50.16 -5.26 -51.40
C VAL A 16 -49.61 -4.18 -50.47
N LEU A 17 -50.19 -2.99 -50.48
CA LEU A 17 -49.81 -1.90 -49.58
C LEU A 17 -50.02 -2.27 -48.13
N LEU A 18 -51.14 -2.88 -47.80
CA LEU A 18 -51.43 -3.35 -46.44
C LEU A 18 -50.45 -4.39 -45.95
N CYS A 19 -50.08 -5.36 -46.79
CA CYS A 19 -49.06 -6.36 -46.46
C CYS A 19 -47.67 -5.72 -46.27
N LEU A 20 -47.30 -4.74 -47.12
CA LEU A 20 -46.06 -3.98 -46.97
C LEU A 20 -46.00 -3.19 -45.64
N ASP A 21 -47.09 -2.54 -45.30
CA ASP A 21 -47.16 -1.78 -44.04
C ASP A 21 -47.10 -2.69 -42.81
N LEU A 22 -47.81 -3.82 -42.81
CA LEU A 22 -47.71 -4.83 -41.76
C LEU A 22 -46.29 -5.40 -41.62
N TYR A 23 -45.61 -5.67 -42.73
CA TYR A 23 -44.24 -6.11 -42.75
C TYR A 23 -43.33 -5.03 -42.14
N ARG A 24 -43.47 -3.75 -42.53
CA ARG A 24 -42.70 -2.62 -42.00
C ARG A 24 -42.90 -2.46 -40.49
N VAL A 25 -44.16 -2.55 -40.01
CA VAL A 25 -44.46 -2.47 -38.58
C VAL A 25 -43.83 -3.64 -37.82
N GLY A 26 -43.97 -4.86 -38.32
CA GLY A 26 -43.36 -6.04 -37.73
C GLY A 26 -41.83 -5.96 -37.70
N TYR A 27 -41.20 -5.49 -38.79
CA TYR A 27 -39.75 -5.24 -38.84
C TYR A 27 -39.31 -4.18 -37.83
N PHE A 28 -40.05 -3.06 -37.75
CA PHE A 28 -39.73 -1.97 -36.80
C PHE A 28 -39.86 -2.44 -35.34
N LEU A 29 -40.90 -3.17 -34.97
CA LEU A 29 -41.09 -3.69 -33.63
C LEU A 29 -39.94 -4.67 -33.25
N ASN A 30 -39.60 -5.58 -34.14
CA ASN A 30 -38.51 -6.53 -33.92
C ASN A 30 -37.15 -5.82 -33.81
N HIS A 31 -36.93 -4.78 -34.63
CA HIS A 31 -35.68 -4.00 -34.57
C HIS A 31 -35.61 -3.18 -33.28
N ARG A 32 -36.69 -2.58 -32.83
CA ARG A 32 -36.82 -1.87 -31.56
C ARG A 32 -36.51 -2.79 -30.37
N ASP A 33 -37.08 -3.99 -30.36
CA ASP A 33 -36.84 -4.94 -29.27
C ASP A 33 -35.38 -5.46 -29.24
N ARG A 34 -34.79 -5.64 -30.41
CA ARG A 34 -33.36 -5.99 -30.52
C ARG A 34 -32.46 -4.86 -30.00
N LEU A 35 -32.75 -3.61 -30.33
CA LEU A 35 -32.03 -2.44 -29.86
C LEU A 35 -32.16 -2.29 -28.35
N ASN A 36 -33.37 -2.41 -27.84
CA ASN A 36 -33.64 -2.32 -26.41
C ASN A 36 -32.85 -3.37 -25.60
N ARG A 37 -32.87 -4.63 -26.02
CA ARG A 37 -32.20 -5.72 -25.33
C ARG A 37 -30.68 -5.69 -25.48
N ARG A 38 -30.15 -5.18 -26.60
CA ARG A 38 -28.71 -5.22 -26.90
C ARG A 38 -27.94 -3.98 -26.45
N VAL A 39 -28.63 -2.85 -26.32
CA VAL A 39 -27.99 -1.55 -26.02
C VAL A 39 -28.58 -0.93 -24.76
N LEU A 40 -29.89 -0.71 -24.72
CA LEU A 40 -30.51 0.04 -23.63
C LEU A 40 -30.52 -0.74 -22.30
N LYS A 41 -30.89 -2.02 -22.34
CA LYS A 41 -30.93 -2.84 -21.12
C LYS A 41 -29.57 -2.97 -20.45
N PRO A 42 -28.48 -3.33 -21.13
CA PRO A 42 -27.14 -3.37 -20.50
C PRO A 42 -26.72 -2.04 -19.89
N ILE A 43 -27.03 -0.90 -20.53
CA ILE A 43 -26.74 0.43 -19.98
C ILE A 43 -27.53 0.69 -18.70
N THR A 44 -28.81 0.32 -18.68
CA THR A 44 -29.63 0.47 -17.49
C THR A 44 -29.14 -0.42 -16.35
N ASP A 45 -28.82 -1.69 -16.64
CA ASP A 45 -28.28 -2.63 -15.66
C ASP A 45 -26.93 -2.13 -15.09
N MET A 46 -26.06 -1.56 -15.94
CA MET A 46 -24.81 -0.91 -15.52
C MET A 46 -25.06 0.29 -14.60
N ALA A 47 -26.04 1.14 -14.96
CA ALA A 47 -26.39 2.32 -14.17
C ALA A 47 -26.99 1.92 -12.81
N GLU A 48 -27.86 0.92 -12.78
CA GLU A 48 -28.44 0.39 -11.55
C GLU A 48 -27.37 -0.24 -10.63
N THR A 49 -26.47 -1.05 -11.20
CA THR A 49 -25.33 -1.63 -10.45
C THR A 49 -24.46 -0.52 -9.89
N ALA A 50 -24.10 0.46 -10.71
CA ALA A 50 -23.28 1.59 -10.27
C ALA A 50 -23.96 2.44 -9.18
N ALA A 51 -25.28 2.64 -9.28
CA ALA A 51 -26.07 3.37 -8.27
C ALA A 51 -26.25 2.58 -6.97
N ALA A 52 -26.30 1.24 -7.04
CA ALA A 52 -26.40 0.36 -5.89
C ALA A 52 -25.07 0.17 -5.15
N LEU A 53 -23.92 0.53 -5.77
CA LEU A 53 -22.61 0.40 -5.16
C LEU A 53 -22.49 1.28 -3.90
N SER A 54 -22.13 0.64 -2.80
CA SER A 54 -21.88 1.29 -1.51
C SER A 54 -20.69 0.62 -0.83
N ALA A 55 -20.25 1.17 0.30
CA ALA A 55 -19.15 0.59 1.07
C ALA A 55 -19.39 -0.88 1.51
N ASN A 56 -20.64 -1.34 1.52
CA ASN A 56 -21.01 -2.69 1.95
C ASN A 56 -21.05 -3.72 0.80
N ASN A 57 -21.11 -3.28 -0.46
CA ASN A 57 -21.21 -4.15 -1.64
C ASN A 57 -20.26 -3.75 -2.77
N LEU A 58 -19.07 -3.28 -2.44
CA LEU A 58 -17.99 -2.96 -3.40
C LEU A 58 -17.50 -4.17 -4.20
N SER A 59 -17.86 -5.39 -3.80
CA SER A 59 -17.52 -6.63 -4.51
C SER A 59 -18.42 -6.92 -5.71
N ASP A 60 -19.55 -6.22 -5.83
CA ASP A 60 -20.42 -6.39 -6.98
C ASP A 60 -19.74 -5.90 -8.26
N ARG A 61 -20.00 -6.60 -9.35
CA ARG A 61 -19.43 -6.28 -10.67
C ARG A 61 -20.51 -6.14 -11.70
N ILE A 62 -20.26 -5.26 -12.65
CA ILE A 62 -21.12 -5.09 -13.82
C ILE A 62 -21.04 -6.37 -14.66
N SER A 63 -22.19 -6.97 -14.95
CA SER A 63 -22.24 -8.14 -15.82
C SER A 63 -21.84 -7.77 -17.24
N VAL A 64 -20.97 -8.58 -17.82
CA VAL A 64 -20.54 -8.47 -19.22
C VAL A 64 -21.32 -9.42 -20.14
N GLU A 65 -22.25 -10.22 -19.58
CA GLU A 65 -23.07 -11.17 -20.33
C GLU A 65 -24.07 -10.44 -21.23
N GLY A 66 -24.07 -10.78 -22.50
CA GLY A 66 -24.96 -10.16 -23.50
C GLY A 66 -24.51 -8.83 -24.07
N ALA A 67 -23.53 -8.17 -23.46
CA ALA A 67 -22.91 -6.97 -24.02
C ALA A 67 -21.96 -7.34 -25.17
N LYS A 68 -22.01 -6.59 -26.25
CA LYS A 68 -21.12 -6.77 -27.41
C LYS A 68 -20.27 -5.53 -27.61
N ASN A 69 -19.02 -5.76 -28.08
CA ASN A 69 -18.09 -4.73 -28.50
C ASN A 69 -17.87 -3.64 -27.44
N GLU A 70 -18.15 -2.39 -27.75
CA GLU A 70 -17.85 -1.19 -26.97
C GLU A 70 -18.47 -1.20 -25.56
N LEU A 71 -19.66 -1.80 -25.41
CA LEU A 71 -20.32 -1.93 -24.09
C LEU A 71 -19.61 -2.94 -23.18
N LYS A 72 -19.08 -4.02 -23.77
CA LYS A 72 -18.28 -4.99 -23.03
C LYS A 72 -16.96 -4.37 -22.56
N ASP A 73 -16.30 -3.62 -23.44
CA ASP A 73 -15.05 -2.93 -23.10
C ASP A 73 -15.29 -1.88 -22.01
N LEU A 74 -16.39 -1.13 -22.08
CA LEU A 74 -16.77 -0.19 -21.03
C LEU A 74 -17.01 -0.89 -19.68
N ALA A 75 -17.73 -2.02 -19.67
CA ALA A 75 -17.97 -2.80 -18.45
C ALA A 75 -16.64 -3.30 -17.83
N LEU A 76 -15.71 -3.77 -18.65
CA LEU A 76 -14.38 -4.20 -18.19
C LEU A 76 -13.57 -3.05 -17.59
N VAL A 77 -13.60 -1.87 -18.20
CA VAL A 77 -12.93 -0.68 -17.67
C VAL A 77 -13.53 -0.28 -16.32
N ILE A 78 -14.87 -0.26 -16.21
CA ILE A 78 -15.56 0.06 -14.94
C ILE A 78 -15.23 -1.00 -13.87
N ASN A 79 -15.29 -2.29 -14.20
CA ASN A 79 -14.93 -3.35 -13.27
C ASN A 79 -13.48 -3.21 -12.79
N GLY A 80 -12.54 -2.86 -13.69
CA GLY A 80 -11.15 -2.58 -13.30
C GLY A 80 -10.99 -1.34 -12.39
N MET A 81 -11.87 -0.35 -12.51
CA MET A 81 -11.93 0.76 -11.55
C MET A 81 -12.49 0.31 -10.21
N LEU A 82 -13.55 -0.51 -10.21
CA LEU A 82 -14.15 -1.07 -8.99
C LEU A 82 -13.15 -1.95 -8.23
N ASP A 83 -12.36 -2.78 -8.91
CA ASP A 83 -11.30 -3.58 -8.30
C ASP A 83 -10.30 -2.68 -7.53
N ARG A 84 -9.89 -1.57 -8.13
CA ARG A 84 -8.97 -0.62 -7.49
C ARG A 84 -9.60 0.07 -6.29
N ILE A 85 -10.88 0.44 -6.36
CA ILE A 85 -11.62 1.06 -5.26
C ILE A 85 -11.77 0.06 -4.12
N GLU A 86 -12.17 -1.18 -4.40
CA GLU A 86 -12.33 -2.24 -3.40
C GLU A 86 -11.00 -2.55 -2.69
N LEU A 87 -9.91 -2.71 -3.43
CA LEU A 87 -8.57 -2.89 -2.88
C LEU A 87 -8.16 -1.73 -1.98
N SER A 88 -8.41 -0.49 -2.43
CA SER A 88 -8.09 0.71 -1.65
C SER A 88 -8.92 0.80 -0.36
N TYR A 89 -10.22 0.53 -0.45
CA TYR A 89 -11.13 0.54 0.69
C TYR A 89 -10.77 -0.54 1.72
N ASN A 90 -10.53 -1.76 1.27
CA ASN A 90 -10.14 -2.87 2.14
C ASN A 90 -8.78 -2.60 2.82
N SER A 91 -7.81 -2.04 2.08
CA SER A 91 -6.54 -1.61 2.65
C SER A 91 -6.71 -0.52 3.72
N GLN A 92 -7.60 0.46 3.48
CA GLN A 92 -7.90 1.51 4.45
C GLN A 92 -8.60 0.96 5.70
N LYS A 93 -9.57 0.06 5.53
CA LYS A 93 -10.28 -0.60 6.64
C LYS A 93 -9.31 -1.42 7.49
N GLN A 94 -8.45 -2.19 6.84
CA GLN A 94 -7.41 -2.96 7.52
C GLN A 94 -6.45 -2.05 8.29
N PHE A 95 -5.99 -0.96 7.68
CA PHE A 95 -5.11 0.03 8.32
C PHE A 95 -5.73 0.61 9.61
N VAL A 96 -7.02 0.98 9.59
CA VAL A 96 -7.72 1.50 10.78
C VAL A 96 -7.86 0.43 11.86
N SER A 97 -8.16 -0.81 11.47
CA SER A 97 -8.24 -1.95 12.39
C SER A 97 -6.91 -2.21 13.07
N ASP A 98 -5.84 -2.32 12.28
CA ASP A 98 -4.50 -2.63 12.79
C ASP A 98 -3.96 -1.49 13.67
N ALA A 99 -4.15 -0.23 13.26
CA ALA A 99 -3.78 0.92 14.09
C ALA A 99 -4.52 0.92 15.43
N SER A 100 -5.81 0.54 15.43
CA SER A 100 -6.61 0.45 16.67
C SER A 100 -6.10 -0.67 17.57
N HIS A 101 -5.69 -1.79 17.02
CA HIS A 101 -5.10 -2.90 17.78
C HIS A 101 -3.74 -2.51 18.37
N GLU A 102 -2.87 -1.89 17.59
CA GLU A 102 -1.53 -1.46 18.03
C GLU A 102 -1.57 -0.35 19.08
N LEU A 103 -2.60 0.49 19.09
CA LEU A 103 -2.81 1.51 20.13
C LEU A 103 -3.42 0.93 21.40
N ARG A 104 -4.27 -0.10 21.31
CA ARG A 104 -4.94 -0.69 22.48
C ARG A 104 -3.97 -1.34 23.45
N THR A 105 -2.94 -2.01 22.94
CA THR A 105 -1.97 -2.74 23.76
C THR A 105 -1.20 -1.82 24.71
N PRO A 106 -0.51 -0.75 24.26
CA PRO A 106 0.20 0.16 25.16
C PRO A 106 -0.73 0.88 26.14
N ILE A 107 -1.96 1.21 25.72
CA ILE A 107 -2.96 1.80 26.62
C ILE A 107 -3.29 0.84 27.76
N ALA A 108 -3.49 -0.45 27.48
CA ALA A 108 -3.76 -1.45 28.52
C ALA A 108 -2.58 -1.63 29.48
N VAL A 109 -1.34 -1.57 28.97
CA VAL A 109 -0.12 -1.62 29.78
C VAL A 109 -0.03 -0.40 30.71
N ILE A 110 -0.24 0.81 30.19
CA ILE A 110 -0.28 2.05 30.97
C ILE A 110 -1.34 1.96 32.06
N GLN A 111 -2.56 1.53 31.73
CA GLN A 111 -3.65 1.36 32.72
C GLN A 111 -3.28 0.35 33.81
N GLY A 112 -2.60 -0.75 33.45
CA GLY A 112 -2.12 -1.73 34.41
C GLY A 112 -1.11 -1.15 35.40
N TYR A 113 -0.11 -0.40 34.92
CA TYR A 113 0.88 0.26 35.78
C TYR A 113 0.27 1.38 36.63
N VAL A 114 -0.67 2.16 36.08
CA VAL A 114 -1.41 3.15 36.87
C VAL A 114 -2.16 2.47 38.02
N GLY A 115 -2.89 1.38 37.78
CA GLY A 115 -3.58 0.63 38.82
C GLY A 115 -2.62 0.00 39.86
N MET A 116 -1.42 -0.40 39.46
CA MET A 116 -0.37 -0.87 40.36
C MET A 116 0.18 0.26 41.23
N LEU A 117 0.43 1.44 40.65
CA LEU A 117 0.89 2.63 41.34
C LEU A 117 -0.14 3.15 42.37
N GLU A 118 -1.42 3.11 42.03
CA GLU A 118 -2.51 3.48 42.98
C GLU A 118 -2.52 2.61 44.24
N ARG A 119 -2.22 1.31 44.10
CA ARG A 119 -2.27 0.35 45.22
C ARG A 119 -1.00 0.35 46.07
N TRP A 120 0.18 0.39 45.41
CA TRP A 120 1.47 0.15 46.10
C TRP A 120 2.51 1.25 45.89
N GLY A 121 2.35 2.16 44.92
CA GLY A 121 3.36 3.17 44.58
C GLY A 121 3.67 4.14 45.74
N LYS A 122 2.77 4.34 46.71
CA LYS A 122 3.00 5.19 47.89
C LYS A 122 3.83 4.49 48.99
N THR A 123 3.87 3.16 48.99
CA THR A 123 4.49 2.35 50.05
C THR A 123 5.77 1.66 49.56
N ASP A 124 5.92 1.45 48.27
CA ASP A 124 7.07 0.79 47.66
C ASP A 124 7.70 1.66 46.58
N LYS A 125 8.91 2.14 46.80
CA LYS A 125 9.65 3.00 45.89
C LYS A 125 10.08 2.26 44.62
N ALA A 126 10.37 0.96 44.71
CA ALA A 126 10.74 0.18 43.52
C ALA A 126 9.57 0.05 42.57
N VAL A 127 8.34 -0.19 43.08
CA VAL A 127 7.10 -0.19 42.30
C VAL A 127 6.81 1.17 41.66
N LEU A 128 7.11 2.26 42.41
CA LEU A 128 6.94 3.62 41.90
C LEU A 128 7.88 3.89 40.71
N ASP A 129 9.16 3.61 40.88
CA ASP A 129 10.20 3.87 39.87
C ASP A 129 9.97 2.99 38.60
N GLU A 130 9.64 1.71 38.77
CA GLU A 130 9.27 0.79 37.70
C GLU A 130 8.03 1.27 36.94
N GLY A 131 6.97 1.62 37.63
CA GLY A 131 5.72 2.06 37.03
C GLY A 131 5.86 3.35 36.24
N ILE A 132 6.57 4.35 36.79
CA ILE A 132 6.86 5.59 36.03
C ILE A 132 7.69 5.32 34.77
N SER A 133 8.74 4.48 34.90
CA SER A 133 9.59 4.12 33.77
C SER A 133 8.80 3.42 32.68
N ALA A 134 7.98 2.43 33.02
CA ALA A 134 7.15 1.70 32.07
C ALA A 134 6.12 2.60 31.37
N ILE A 135 5.42 3.45 32.12
CA ILE A 135 4.45 4.41 31.54
C ILE A 135 5.16 5.38 30.60
N SER A 136 6.32 5.89 30.97
CA SER A 136 7.11 6.81 30.11
C SER A 136 7.55 6.12 28.82
N GLN A 137 7.99 4.88 28.88
CA GLN A 137 8.41 4.08 27.72
C GLN A 137 7.24 3.79 26.78
N GLU A 138 6.08 3.40 27.31
CA GLU A 138 4.89 3.16 26.51
C GLU A 138 4.35 4.45 25.87
N ALA A 139 4.37 5.58 26.57
CA ALA A 139 3.98 6.87 26.03
C ALA A 139 4.92 7.31 24.86
N ALA A 140 6.22 7.07 24.99
CA ALA A 140 7.19 7.32 23.91
C ALA A 140 6.93 6.42 22.69
N SER A 141 6.65 5.13 22.91
CA SER A 141 6.30 4.17 21.85
C SER A 141 5.01 4.56 21.12
N MET A 142 3.98 4.99 21.88
CA MET A 142 2.73 5.50 21.29
C MET A 142 2.94 6.76 20.45
N LYS A 143 3.77 7.70 20.92
CA LYS A 143 4.11 8.90 20.15
C LYS A 143 4.75 8.52 18.81
N GLU A 144 5.71 7.62 18.83
CA GLU A 144 6.37 7.15 17.61
C GLU A 144 5.38 6.46 16.65
N LEU A 145 4.49 5.62 17.17
CA LEU A 145 3.44 4.98 16.38
C LEU A 145 2.53 6.02 15.69
N VAL A 146 2.07 7.04 16.43
CA VAL A 146 1.23 8.12 15.88
C VAL A 146 1.96 8.90 14.79
N GLU A 147 3.24 9.24 14.97
CA GLU A 147 4.05 9.92 13.96
C GLU A 147 4.17 9.09 12.67
N ARG A 148 4.38 7.77 12.80
CA ARG A 148 4.41 6.83 11.67
C ARG A 148 3.07 6.73 10.96
N LEU A 149 1.95 6.70 11.69
CA LEU A 149 0.60 6.69 11.12
C LEU A 149 0.28 8.00 10.37
N LEU A 150 0.66 9.14 10.93
CA LEU A 150 0.50 10.45 10.28
C LEU A 150 1.33 10.55 8.99
N PHE A 151 2.55 10.01 8.99
CA PHE A 151 3.38 9.94 7.77
C PHE A 151 2.68 9.14 6.67
N LEU A 152 2.14 7.96 6.99
CA LEU A 152 1.40 7.12 6.05
C LEU A 152 0.14 7.83 5.52
N ALA A 153 -0.61 8.49 6.39
CA ALA A 153 -1.81 9.24 6.01
C ALA A 153 -1.50 10.41 5.06
N ARG A 154 -0.37 11.11 5.26
CA ARG A 154 0.08 12.19 4.35
C ARG A 154 0.46 11.64 2.98
N HIS A 155 1.13 10.52 2.93
CA HIS A 155 1.47 9.85 1.67
C HIS A 155 0.21 9.44 0.90
N ASP A 156 -0.76 8.80 1.55
CA ASP A 156 -1.99 8.31 0.91
C ASP A 156 -2.83 9.46 0.33
N LYS A 157 -2.80 10.63 0.96
CA LYS A 157 -3.43 11.87 0.47
C LYS A 157 -2.61 12.59 -0.60
N LYS A 158 -1.43 12.09 -0.98
CA LYS A 158 -0.47 12.77 -1.89
C LYS A 158 -0.08 14.18 -1.42
N THR A 159 -0.08 14.42 -0.12
CA THR A 159 0.29 15.69 0.50
C THR A 159 1.69 15.67 1.09
N LEU A 160 2.47 14.62 0.82
CA LEU A 160 3.85 14.53 1.24
C LEU A 160 4.69 15.55 0.44
N MET A 161 5.15 16.60 1.09
CA MET A 161 6.07 17.58 0.49
C MET A 161 7.50 17.13 0.76
N LEU A 162 8.34 17.13 -0.29
CA LEU A 162 9.75 16.80 -0.22
C LEU A 162 10.58 18.07 -0.26
N GLU A 163 11.51 18.23 0.66
CA GLU A 163 12.51 19.30 0.67
C GLU A 163 13.76 18.79 -0.06
N MET A 164 13.73 18.88 -1.40
CA MET A 164 14.77 18.34 -2.25
C MET A 164 16.03 19.19 -2.17
N GLU A 165 17.16 18.59 -1.82
CA GLU A 165 18.49 19.18 -1.85
C GLU A 165 19.51 18.23 -2.47
N VAL A 166 20.64 18.79 -2.96
CA VAL A 166 21.72 18.02 -3.55
C VAL A 166 22.81 17.80 -2.50
N PHE A 167 23.07 16.55 -2.14
CA PHE A 167 24.08 16.21 -1.13
C PHE A 167 24.79 14.88 -1.45
N ASP A 168 25.87 14.62 -0.73
CA ASP A 168 26.56 13.32 -0.75
C ASP A 168 25.87 12.38 0.26
N PRO A 169 25.25 11.27 -0.19
CA PRO A 169 24.61 10.33 0.71
C PRO A 169 25.56 9.71 1.74
N LEU A 170 26.87 9.73 1.50
CA LEU A 170 27.87 9.25 2.45
C LEU A 170 27.83 10.05 3.78
N GLU A 171 27.47 11.34 3.74
CA GLU A 171 27.28 12.15 4.95
C GLU A 171 26.21 11.53 5.85
N VAL A 172 25.02 11.27 5.28
CA VAL A 172 23.89 10.66 6.00
C VAL A 172 24.26 9.25 6.51
N MET A 173 24.90 8.44 5.67
CA MET A 173 25.33 7.10 6.05
C MET A 173 26.34 7.12 7.20
N SER A 174 27.27 8.08 7.19
CA SER A 174 28.25 8.26 8.26
C SER A 174 27.61 8.71 9.58
N GLU A 175 26.61 9.57 9.53
CA GLU A 175 25.84 9.96 10.71
C GLU A 175 25.08 8.76 11.29
N VAL A 176 24.31 8.04 10.47
CA VAL A 176 23.55 6.87 10.91
C VAL A 176 24.46 5.77 11.44
N HIS A 177 25.60 5.54 10.80
CA HIS A 177 26.61 4.59 11.29
C HIS A 177 27.12 4.95 12.68
N ARG A 178 27.42 6.24 12.95
CA ARG A 178 27.86 6.69 14.28
C ARG A 178 26.76 6.51 15.33
N GLU A 179 25.51 6.90 14.99
CA GLU A 179 24.34 6.73 15.85
C GLU A 179 24.14 5.25 16.22
N ALA A 180 24.18 4.35 15.23
CA ALA A 180 23.98 2.93 15.41
C ALA A 180 25.01 2.28 16.34
N ARG A 181 26.30 2.65 16.20
CA ARG A 181 27.37 2.17 17.09
C ARG A 181 27.17 2.56 18.54
N LEU A 182 26.60 3.74 18.80
CA LEU A 182 26.30 4.20 20.16
C LEU A 182 25.09 3.47 20.74
N LEU A 183 24.06 3.25 19.90
CA LEU A 183 22.81 2.60 20.31
C LEU A 183 22.96 1.10 20.57
N SER A 184 23.84 0.44 19.83
CA SER A 184 23.99 -1.02 19.92
C SER A 184 25.47 -1.46 19.90
N PRO A 185 26.21 -1.26 21.00
CA PRO A 185 27.61 -1.63 21.10
C PRO A 185 27.85 -3.16 21.01
N ALA A 186 26.82 -3.97 21.12
CA ALA A 186 26.88 -5.41 20.99
C ALA A 186 27.05 -5.91 19.55
N HIS A 187 26.91 -5.04 18.54
CA HIS A 187 27.03 -5.40 17.13
C HIS A 187 28.30 -4.77 16.51
N ARG A 188 28.79 -5.41 15.44
CA ARG A 188 29.89 -4.87 14.64
C ARG A 188 29.34 -4.06 13.49
N PHE A 189 29.67 -2.78 13.42
CA PHE A 189 29.20 -1.89 12.35
C PHE A 189 30.37 -1.58 11.40
N GLU A 190 30.12 -1.73 10.11
CA GLU A 190 31.02 -1.39 9.03
C GLU A 190 30.37 -0.39 8.07
N LEU A 191 31.16 0.51 7.50
CA LEU A 191 30.72 1.46 6.48
C LEU A 191 31.58 1.30 5.24
N ASN A 192 30.96 0.90 4.13
CA ASN A 192 31.59 0.78 2.82
C ASN A 192 31.23 2.02 1.97
N PRO A 193 32.17 3.01 1.89
CA PRO A 193 31.92 4.23 1.15
C PRO A 193 32.02 4.01 -0.37
N ALA A 194 31.15 4.69 -1.15
CA ALA A 194 31.37 4.88 -2.57
C ALA A 194 32.04 6.22 -2.83
N GLN A 195 32.75 6.33 -3.95
CA GLN A 195 33.35 7.60 -4.38
C GLN A 195 32.29 8.43 -5.15
N ASN A 196 32.17 9.73 -4.79
CA ASN A 196 31.49 10.78 -5.55
C ASN A 196 30.08 10.45 -6.03
N ALA A 197 29.18 10.05 -5.15
CA ALA A 197 27.76 9.96 -5.45
C ALA A 197 27.06 11.24 -4.94
N ARG A 198 26.41 12.02 -5.82
CA ARG A 198 25.51 13.11 -5.44
C ARG A 198 24.11 12.74 -5.83
N ILE A 199 23.17 12.90 -4.92
CA ILE A 199 21.76 12.66 -5.14
C ILE A 199 20.97 13.94 -4.87
N SER A 200 19.87 14.12 -5.62
CA SER A 200 18.85 15.12 -5.31
C SER A 200 17.72 14.42 -4.56
N ALA A 201 17.64 14.68 -3.26
CA ALA A 201 16.69 14.00 -2.37
C ALA A 201 16.40 14.86 -1.13
N ASP A 202 15.38 14.52 -0.37
CA ASP A 202 15.13 15.06 0.96
C ASP A 202 16.07 14.37 1.98
N LYS A 203 17.08 15.09 2.45
CA LYS A 203 18.13 14.57 3.34
C LYS A 203 17.57 14.01 4.65
N GLY A 204 16.52 14.66 5.19
CA GLY A 204 15.84 14.20 6.40
C GLY A 204 15.14 12.87 6.19
N MET A 205 14.43 12.71 5.08
CA MET A 205 13.76 11.46 4.73
C MET A 205 14.76 10.34 4.39
N ILE A 206 15.85 10.64 3.70
CA ILE A 206 16.91 9.63 3.46
C ILE A 206 17.55 9.19 4.78
N LYS A 207 17.77 10.11 5.71
CA LYS A 207 18.24 9.74 7.05
C LYS A 207 17.25 8.85 7.79
N GLN A 208 15.96 9.17 7.72
CA GLN A 208 14.87 8.35 8.29
C GLN A 208 14.82 6.96 7.65
N LEU A 209 14.94 6.86 6.33
CA LEU A 209 15.04 5.58 5.62
C LEU A 209 16.18 4.72 6.18
N MET A 210 17.38 5.29 6.27
CA MET A 210 18.54 4.54 6.73
C MET A 210 18.44 4.11 8.20
N ARG A 211 17.89 4.97 9.06
CA ARG A 211 17.56 4.60 10.46
C ARG A 211 16.61 3.41 10.53
N ILE A 212 15.52 3.43 9.77
CA ILE A 212 14.57 2.31 9.72
C ILE A 212 15.25 1.00 9.32
N LEU A 213 16.11 1.03 8.29
CA LEU A 213 16.82 -0.17 7.83
C LEU A 213 17.83 -0.67 8.85
N VAL A 214 18.57 0.24 9.50
CA VAL A 214 19.55 -0.09 10.54
C VAL A 214 18.88 -0.59 11.81
N ASP A 215 17.77 0.02 12.25
CA ASP A 215 17.00 -0.44 13.40
C ASP A 215 16.48 -1.87 13.19
N ASN A 216 16.01 -2.18 11.97
CA ASN A 216 15.64 -3.55 11.62
C ASN A 216 16.85 -4.49 11.68
N ALA A 217 18.02 -4.10 11.13
CA ALA A 217 19.22 -4.90 11.18
C ALA A 217 19.67 -5.19 12.63
N ILE A 218 19.67 -4.17 13.50
CA ILE A 218 19.99 -4.33 14.93
C ILE A 218 19.01 -5.30 15.59
N LYS A 219 17.74 -5.16 15.30
CA LYS A 219 16.66 -5.91 15.92
C LYS A 219 16.68 -7.41 15.60
N TYR A 220 17.10 -7.77 14.37
CA TYR A 220 17.04 -9.14 13.87
C TYR A 220 18.42 -9.81 13.79
N THR A 221 19.49 -9.12 14.19
CA THR A 221 20.82 -9.67 14.28
C THR A 221 21.13 -10.03 15.74
N PRO A 222 21.59 -11.23 16.05
CA PRO A 222 22.02 -11.57 17.40
C PRO A 222 23.25 -10.78 17.82
N ALA A 223 23.45 -10.63 19.13
CA ALA A 223 24.63 -9.98 19.69
C ALA A 223 25.94 -10.61 19.14
N GLY A 224 26.89 -9.77 18.78
CA GLY A 224 28.13 -10.19 18.12
C GLY A 224 28.06 -10.30 16.60
N GLY A 225 26.85 -10.19 16.01
CA GLY A 225 26.65 -10.16 14.57
C GLY A 225 27.15 -8.87 13.91
N SER A 226 27.19 -8.86 12.59
CA SER A 226 27.72 -7.75 11.78
C SER A 226 26.62 -7.05 11.00
N ILE A 227 26.68 -5.72 10.95
CA ILE A 227 25.79 -4.84 10.19
C ILE A 227 26.66 -3.92 9.33
N THR A 228 26.51 -4.02 8.02
CA THR A 228 27.30 -3.28 7.05
C THR A 228 26.42 -2.28 6.31
N LEU A 229 26.76 -1.00 6.38
CA LEU A 229 26.17 0.06 5.59
C LEU A 229 27.01 0.27 4.33
N GLY A 230 26.37 0.37 3.18
CA GLY A 230 27.07 0.53 1.91
C GLY A 230 26.49 1.62 1.04
N VAL A 231 27.35 2.40 0.40
CA VAL A 231 26.99 3.33 -0.68
C VAL A 231 27.68 2.84 -1.95
N ARG A 232 26.96 2.71 -3.05
CA ARG A 232 27.49 2.32 -4.35
C ARG A 232 26.85 3.16 -5.45
N ARG A 233 27.68 3.66 -6.34
CA ARG A 233 27.24 4.28 -7.59
C ARG A 233 27.34 3.29 -8.73
N ASP A 234 26.33 3.25 -9.59
CA ASP A 234 26.32 2.43 -10.80
C ASP A 234 25.48 3.13 -11.88
N GLY A 235 26.17 3.59 -12.93
CA GLY A 235 25.54 4.36 -14.00
C GLY A 235 24.87 5.63 -13.49
N SER A 236 23.55 5.74 -13.69
CA SER A 236 22.69 6.86 -13.28
C SER A 236 22.02 6.67 -11.93
N SER A 237 22.42 5.65 -11.15
CA SER A 237 21.77 5.28 -9.90
C SER A 237 22.75 5.24 -8.73
N CYS A 238 22.26 5.67 -7.57
CA CYS A 238 22.90 5.50 -6.28
C CYS A 238 22.20 4.39 -5.50
N TYR A 239 22.97 3.48 -4.92
CA TYR A 239 22.50 2.36 -4.12
C TYR A 239 22.93 2.55 -2.68
N LEU A 240 21.95 2.70 -1.79
CA LEU A 240 22.17 2.72 -0.35
C LEU A 240 21.75 1.35 0.21
N SER A 241 22.61 0.66 0.88
CA SER A 241 22.36 -0.69 1.37
C SER A 241 22.65 -0.83 2.86
N VAL A 242 21.87 -1.68 3.52
CA VAL A 242 22.12 -2.19 4.87
C VAL A 242 22.09 -3.71 4.77
N THR A 243 23.20 -4.34 5.16
CA THR A 243 23.37 -5.80 5.18
C THR A 243 23.57 -6.24 6.62
N ASP A 244 22.85 -7.23 7.05
CA ASP A 244 22.98 -7.84 8.37
C ASP A 244 23.30 -9.34 8.26
N THR A 245 23.85 -9.91 9.34
CA THR A 245 24.09 -11.35 9.51
C THR A 245 23.06 -11.98 10.46
N GLY A 246 21.83 -11.50 10.40
CA GLY A 246 20.74 -11.91 11.28
C GLY A 246 20.04 -13.20 10.86
N ALA A 247 18.86 -13.42 11.42
CA ALA A 247 18.05 -14.63 11.18
C ALA A 247 17.67 -14.84 9.71
N GLY A 248 17.65 -13.76 8.91
CA GLY A 248 17.13 -13.81 7.53
C GLY A 248 15.60 -13.85 7.46
N ILE A 249 15.08 -13.89 6.24
CA ILE A 249 13.65 -13.85 5.93
C ILE A 249 13.32 -15.02 5.01
N SER A 250 12.21 -15.71 5.27
CA SER A 250 11.77 -16.82 4.45
C SER A 250 11.32 -16.37 3.05
N ALA A 251 11.36 -17.24 2.06
CA ALA A 251 10.88 -16.93 0.70
C ALA A 251 9.38 -16.60 0.67
N GLU A 252 8.60 -17.15 1.60
CA GLU A 252 7.15 -16.92 1.73
C GLU A 252 6.83 -15.53 2.30
N ASP A 253 7.72 -15.00 3.15
CA ASP A 253 7.56 -13.71 3.81
C ASP A 253 8.11 -12.55 2.96
N LEU A 254 9.13 -12.80 2.12
CA LEU A 254 9.78 -11.76 1.32
C LEU A 254 8.83 -10.85 0.53
N PRO A 255 7.76 -11.33 -0.12
CA PRO A 255 6.81 -10.47 -0.82
C PRO A 255 6.02 -9.54 0.11
N LYS A 256 5.85 -9.94 1.38
CA LYS A 256 4.96 -9.30 2.37
C LYS A 256 5.67 -8.34 3.31
N VAL A 257 7.02 -8.38 3.41
CA VAL A 257 7.78 -7.58 4.41
C VAL A 257 7.59 -6.07 4.27
N PHE A 258 7.13 -5.60 3.11
CA PHE A 258 6.83 -4.20 2.86
C PHE A 258 5.37 -3.81 3.12
N ASP A 259 4.51 -4.78 3.50
CA ASP A 259 3.12 -4.50 3.82
C ASP A 259 3.02 -3.86 5.20
N ARG A 260 2.02 -3.00 5.37
CA ARG A 260 1.78 -2.30 6.64
C ARG A 260 1.40 -3.32 7.71
N PHE A 261 1.96 -3.15 8.93
CA PHE A 261 1.74 -4.01 10.10
C PHE A 261 2.17 -5.47 9.92
N TYR A 262 2.81 -5.81 8.79
CA TYR A 262 3.30 -7.16 8.58
C TYR A 262 4.50 -7.48 9.49
N ARG A 263 4.46 -8.65 10.11
CA ARG A 263 5.54 -9.20 10.93
C ARG A 263 5.60 -10.71 10.69
N CYS A 264 6.81 -11.23 10.45
CA CYS A 264 7.03 -12.67 10.35
C CYS A 264 6.65 -13.36 11.66
N ASP A 265 6.18 -14.61 11.60
CA ASP A 265 5.70 -15.34 12.78
C ASP A 265 6.80 -15.53 13.85
N GLU A 266 8.03 -15.70 13.46
CA GLU A 266 9.18 -15.76 14.38
C GLU A 266 9.38 -14.44 15.13
N ALA A 267 9.19 -13.30 14.46
CA ALA A 267 9.27 -11.98 15.06
C ALA A 267 8.09 -11.69 16.02
N ARG A 268 6.95 -12.33 15.81
CA ARG A 268 5.81 -12.26 16.75
C ARG A 268 6.08 -13.02 18.05
N LYS A 269 6.74 -14.18 17.96
CA LYS A 269 7.08 -15.04 19.10
C LYS A 269 8.19 -14.46 19.98
N SER A 270 9.12 -13.71 19.40
CA SER A 270 10.34 -13.24 20.07
C SER A 270 10.15 -11.97 20.91
N GLN A 271 8.92 -11.51 21.18
CA GLN A 271 8.62 -10.24 21.89
C GLN A 271 9.40 -9.02 21.37
N THR A 272 9.99 -9.14 20.19
CA THR A 272 10.81 -8.07 19.61
C THR A 272 9.89 -6.88 19.29
N SER A 273 10.08 -5.75 20.00
CA SER A 273 9.25 -4.55 19.89
C SER A 273 9.20 -4.01 18.44
N GLY A 274 8.01 -3.61 17.96
CA GLY A 274 7.83 -2.88 16.70
C GLY A 274 6.50 -3.17 16.02
N HIS A 275 5.93 -2.13 15.44
CA HIS A 275 4.56 -2.10 14.91
C HIS A 275 4.44 -2.58 13.45
N GLY A 276 5.50 -3.08 12.81
CA GLY A 276 5.44 -3.53 11.40
C GLY A 276 5.25 -2.41 10.36
N LEU A 277 5.51 -1.15 10.73
CA LEU A 277 5.34 0.00 9.83
C LEU A 277 6.65 0.48 9.19
N GLY A 278 7.80 0.11 9.72
CA GLY A 278 9.09 0.65 9.29
C GLY A 278 9.40 0.41 7.81
N LEU A 279 9.33 -0.85 7.36
CA LEU A 279 9.66 -1.18 5.97
C LEU A 279 8.65 -0.62 4.96
N SER A 280 7.38 -0.48 5.32
CA SER A 280 6.39 0.18 4.47
C SER A 280 6.69 1.68 4.32
N ILE A 281 7.12 2.35 5.39
CA ILE A 281 7.60 3.75 5.35
C ILE A 281 8.88 3.85 4.51
N ALA A 282 9.84 2.95 4.70
CA ALA A 282 11.05 2.90 3.89
C ALA A 282 10.76 2.79 2.39
N ARG A 283 9.82 1.93 1.99
CA ARG A 283 9.36 1.80 0.60
C ARG A 283 8.75 3.10 0.08
N ILE A 284 7.93 3.76 0.88
CA ILE A 284 7.30 5.04 0.53
C ILE A 284 8.36 6.12 0.30
N ILE A 285 9.31 6.26 1.22
CA ILE A 285 10.38 7.25 1.09
C ILE A 285 11.13 7.05 -0.22
N VAL A 286 11.57 5.82 -0.51
CA VAL A 286 12.31 5.52 -1.75
C VAL A 286 11.46 5.80 -2.98
N SER A 287 10.19 5.39 -2.99
CA SER A 287 9.26 5.62 -4.11
C SER A 287 8.97 7.11 -4.34
N ALA A 288 8.84 7.91 -3.28
CA ALA A 288 8.64 9.36 -3.35
C ALA A 288 9.83 10.08 -4.02
N HIS A 289 11.04 9.51 -3.92
CA HIS A 289 12.24 9.99 -4.58
C HIS A 289 12.48 9.36 -5.98
N GLY A 290 11.46 8.73 -6.57
CA GLY A 290 11.57 8.10 -7.89
C GLY A 290 12.45 6.84 -7.92
N GLY A 291 12.73 6.27 -6.75
CA GLY A 291 13.55 5.08 -6.58
C GLY A 291 12.74 3.80 -6.34
N HIS A 292 13.46 2.72 -6.02
CA HIS A 292 12.84 1.46 -5.62
C HIS A 292 13.66 0.78 -4.51
N LEU A 293 12.97 0.14 -3.55
CA LEU A 293 13.56 -0.61 -2.45
C LEU A 293 13.55 -2.10 -2.78
N ARG A 294 14.71 -2.75 -2.64
CA ARG A 294 14.88 -4.20 -2.86
C ARG A 294 15.33 -4.89 -1.58
N VAL A 295 14.97 -6.16 -1.47
CA VAL A 295 15.41 -7.03 -0.39
C VAL A 295 16.01 -8.31 -0.98
N ARG A 296 17.12 -8.76 -0.40
CA ARG A 296 17.68 -10.10 -0.61
C ARG A 296 17.94 -10.70 0.76
N SER A 297 17.44 -11.90 0.98
CA SER A 297 17.58 -12.56 2.27
C SER A 297 17.67 -14.07 2.10
N LYS A 298 18.37 -14.70 3.05
CA LYS A 298 18.43 -16.16 3.19
C LYS A 298 18.39 -16.48 4.68
N VAL A 299 17.48 -17.35 5.06
CA VAL A 299 17.32 -17.81 6.45
C VAL A 299 18.64 -18.38 6.98
N GLY A 300 19.02 -17.95 8.17
CA GLY A 300 20.26 -18.32 8.84
C GLY A 300 21.54 -17.68 8.30
N VAL A 301 21.45 -16.81 7.29
CA VAL A 301 22.61 -16.11 6.70
C VAL A 301 22.52 -14.60 6.95
N GLY A 302 21.32 -14.01 6.78
CA GLY A 302 21.07 -12.59 6.97
C GLY A 302 20.26 -11.95 5.85
N THR A 303 20.14 -10.62 5.91
CA THR A 303 19.33 -9.82 5.00
C THR A 303 20.11 -8.63 4.46
N THR A 304 19.85 -8.27 3.20
CA THR A 304 20.33 -7.02 2.58
C THR A 304 19.11 -6.25 2.04
N PHE A 305 18.89 -5.07 2.59
CA PHE A 305 17.98 -4.08 2.02
C PHE A 305 18.80 -3.09 1.18
N THR A 306 18.31 -2.76 0.00
CA THR A 306 18.98 -1.84 -0.93
C THR A 306 17.97 -0.83 -1.48
N ALA A 307 18.15 0.43 -1.18
CA ALA A 307 17.45 1.55 -1.80
C ALA A 307 18.22 2.00 -3.04
N CYS A 308 17.55 1.95 -4.19
CA CYS A 308 18.07 2.47 -5.45
C CYS A 308 17.43 3.83 -5.71
N LEU A 309 18.25 4.89 -5.78
CA LEU A 309 17.83 6.26 -6.00
C LEU A 309 18.45 6.80 -7.29
N PRO A 310 17.74 7.65 -8.05
CA PRO A 310 18.34 8.31 -9.20
C PRO A 310 19.45 9.27 -8.74
N LEU A 311 20.56 9.31 -9.49
CA LEU A 311 21.55 10.35 -9.32
C LEU A 311 21.02 11.69 -9.81
N GLU A 312 21.60 12.78 -9.33
CA GLU A 312 21.38 14.10 -9.90
C GLU A 312 21.62 14.05 -11.41
N LYS A 313 20.66 14.57 -12.20
CA LYS A 313 20.87 14.75 -13.64
C LYS A 313 21.83 15.93 -13.81
N SER A 314 23.01 15.62 -14.33
CA SER A 314 24.02 16.63 -14.72
C SER A 314 23.46 17.59 -15.74
#